data_a2c7bf32d9ffb41c2d7f8d1a4e3e0121
#
_entry.id   a2c7bf32d9ffb41c2d7f8d1a4e3e0121
#
_cell.length_a   1.000
_cell.length_b   1.000
_cell.length_c   1.000
_cell.angle_alpha   90.00
_cell.angle_beta   90.00
_cell.angle_gamma   90.00
#
_symmetry.space_group_name_H-M   'P 1'
#
loop_
_entity.id
_entity.type
_entity.pdbx_description
1 polymer ?
#
loop_
_entity_poly.entity_id
_entity_poly.type
_entity_poly.pdbx_seq_one_letter_code
_entity_poly.pdbx_strand_id
1 'polypeptide(L)'
;MLRSVVALLLFATATASVADNPETMAERSQSRAREVLDRAVAANGGAEALRAVKVVRLKLSGKTYPRLQMTTPAAPFEGGSFAETLLVDLEENRLRLEQEFGGFGFDGNNTIAIVDGAGSVYDNRARTITPIPAEQATQQQFIQYHRRLPNLLLRQALNNTNSLRYLGEDQFDGRRHEVVTFVMPDTQQVALYIDAQSGLISKYELIFVDSLTGEEASEIIFGDYQKVGNYQLPRRWQNRLAGEVNADYAAQAEINPAITDDSFRVAAAGYAEVKPVPTNLEEKVEELADGVHVIQNVAGQNQNSLAVGFADYVAVVEAPGSSDGADAVIKRIKELFPGKPIRYVAMTHHHGDHIGGMRSFIAEGATVITTAANRPVIEEMAAAKQNDRLSREPRKPQFLLLENGRRVLEDATRKLELINIGPNPHAREMVIAWLPAEKVVFQGDLFFVPNNDAPFGPPQPSTVSFAKKLRELGLTAERIAAVHGETATIEQFRGATATAD
;
A
#
# COMPACT_ATOMS: atom_id res chain seq x y z
N MET A 1 87.49 7.02 -48.21
CA MET A 1 87.54 7.63 -46.90
C MET A 1 86.13 8.01 -46.53
N LEU A 2 85.46 7.12 -45.77
CA LEU A 2 84.08 7.34 -45.26
C LEU A 2 84.17 7.79 -43.80
N ARG A 3 83.66 8.97 -43.51
CA ARG A 3 83.50 9.45 -42.14
C ARG A 3 82.07 9.17 -41.67
N SER A 4 81.96 8.28 -40.74
CA SER A 4 80.69 7.99 -40.00
C SER A 4 80.41 9.10 -38.93
N VAL A 5 79.27 9.74 -39.07
CA VAL A 5 78.73 10.63 -38.01
C VAL A 5 77.77 9.84 -37.20
N VAL A 6 78.14 9.62 -35.90
CA VAL A 6 77.23 9.01 -34.91
C VAL A 6 76.43 10.16 -34.27
N ALA A 7 75.13 10.17 -34.56
CA ALA A 7 74.18 11.08 -33.88
C ALA A 7 73.72 10.45 -32.57
N LEU A 8 74.03 11.11 -31.45
CA LEU A 8 73.56 10.73 -30.07
C LEU A 8 72.18 11.31 -29.86
N LEU A 9 71.18 10.46 -29.89
CA LEU A 9 69.80 10.81 -29.51
C LEU A 9 69.68 10.82 -27.99
N LEU A 10 69.63 12.00 -27.39
CA LEU A 10 69.21 12.19 -26.00
C LEU A 10 67.70 11.99 -25.88
N PHE A 11 67.30 10.89 -25.31
CA PHE A 11 65.91 10.73 -24.84
C PHE A 11 65.69 11.52 -23.54
N ALA A 12 65.03 12.67 -23.64
CA ALA A 12 64.51 13.37 -22.47
C ALA A 12 63.25 12.58 -22.02
N THR A 13 63.38 11.87 -20.91
CA THR A 13 62.22 11.30 -20.20
C THR A 13 61.47 12.47 -19.54
N ALA A 14 60.43 12.95 -20.21
CA ALA A 14 59.45 13.80 -19.60
C ALA A 14 58.68 12.96 -18.58
N THR A 15 58.96 13.09 -17.26
CA THR A 15 58.07 12.66 -16.22
C THR A 15 56.86 13.56 -16.26
N ALA A 16 55.80 13.12 -16.91
CA ALA A 16 54.51 13.76 -16.77
C ALA A 16 54.13 13.67 -15.30
N SER A 17 54.19 14.78 -14.58
CA SER A 17 53.49 14.90 -13.30
C SER A 17 52.02 14.67 -13.59
N VAL A 18 51.46 13.61 -13.09
CA VAL A 18 50.00 13.43 -13.03
C VAL A 18 49.52 14.62 -12.19
N ALA A 19 49.01 15.65 -12.88
CA ALA A 19 48.35 16.73 -12.18
C ALA A 19 47.21 16.08 -11.36
N ASP A 20 47.22 16.24 -10.05
CA ASP A 20 46.13 15.86 -9.19
C ASP A 20 44.87 16.54 -9.75
N ASN A 21 44.02 15.77 -10.41
CA ASN A 21 42.74 16.26 -10.87
C ASN A 21 41.93 16.55 -9.60
N PRO A 22 41.45 17.78 -9.38
CA PRO A 22 40.72 18.08 -8.15
C PRO A 22 39.49 17.16 -8.08
N GLU A 23 39.27 16.55 -6.91
CA GLU A 23 38.11 15.72 -6.67
C GLU A 23 36.82 16.42 -7.12
N THR A 24 36.00 15.71 -7.86
CA THR A 24 34.67 16.17 -8.27
C THR A 24 33.73 16.27 -7.05
N MET A 25 32.62 16.98 -7.19
CA MET A 25 31.60 17.02 -6.15
C MET A 25 31.07 15.62 -5.81
N ALA A 26 30.90 14.76 -6.80
CA ALA A 26 30.43 13.38 -6.61
C ALA A 26 31.42 12.54 -5.80
N GLU A 27 32.73 12.66 -6.08
CA GLU A 27 33.76 11.95 -5.34
C GLU A 27 33.85 12.42 -3.88
N ARG A 28 33.81 13.73 -3.62
CA ARG A 28 33.77 14.28 -2.25
C ARG A 28 32.53 13.82 -1.49
N SER A 29 31.35 13.83 -2.13
CA SER A 29 30.11 13.35 -1.54
C SER A 29 30.19 11.86 -1.19
N GLN A 30 30.74 11.03 -2.09
CA GLN A 30 30.90 9.61 -1.83
C GLN A 30 31.93 9.35 -0.71
N SER A 31 33.08 10.04 -0.73
CA SER A 31 34.11 9.92 0.33
C SER A 31 33.52 10.26 1.71
N ARG A 32 32.81 11.40 1.79
CA ARG A 32 32.13 11.81 3.03
C ARG A 32 31.07 10.80 3.47
N ALA A 33 30.26 10.27 2.54
CA ALA A 33 29.25 9.26 2.85
C ALA A 33 29.87 7.98 3.42
N ARG A 34 31.03 7.55 2.93
CA ARG A 34 31.77 6.40 3.47
C ARG A 34 32.23 6.64 4.89
N GLU A 35 32.80 7.81 5.21
CA GLU A 35 33.20 8.15 6.60
C GLU A 35 32.01 8.09 7.56
N VAL A 36 30.85 8.62 7.14
CA VAL A 36 29.62 8.60 7.95
C VAL A 36 29.13 7.15 8.13
N LEU A 37 29.11 6.37 7.04
CA LEU A 37 28.72 4.95 7.08
C LEU A 37 29.66 4.14 7.99
N ASP A 38 30.97 4.34 7.93
CA ASP A 38 31.94 3.62 8.75
C ASP A 38 31.71 3.86 10.25
N ARG A 39 31.38 5.10 10.65
CA ARG A 39 30.99 5.41 12.04
C ARG A 39 29.70 4.71 12.44
N ALA A 40 28.70 4.72 11.57
CA ALA A 40 27.42 4.04 11.83
C ALA A 40 27.61 2.53 11.93
N VAL A 41 28.42 1.95 11.08
CA VAL A 41 28.77 0.52 11.10
C VAL A 41 29.47 0.18 12.41
N ALA A 42 30.47 0.97 12.83
CA ALA A 42 31.18 0.76 14.10
C ALA A 42 30.22 0.83 15.30
N ALA A 43 29.31 1.81 15.33
CA ALA A 43 28.32 1.96 16.38
C ALA A 43 27.33 0.78 16.47
N ASN A 44 27.09 0.08 15.34
CA ASN A 44 26.14 -1.04 15.24
C ASN A 44 26.81 -2.43 15.29
N GLY A 45 28.04 -2.53 15.84
CA GLY A 45 28.73 -3.79 16.08
C GLY A 45 29.86 -4.12 15.11
N GLY A 46 30.08 -3.27 14.10
CA GLY A 46 31.14 -3.42 13.10
C GLY A 46 30.74 -4.24 11.87
N ALA A 47 31.53 -4.09 10.81
CA ALA A 47 31.21 -4.69 9.50
C ALA A 47 31.18 -6.23 9.52
N GLU A 48 32.02 -6.86 10.31
CA GLU A 48 32.05 -8.33 10.45
C GLU A 48 30.74 -8.83 11.07
N ALA A 49 30.30 -8.24 12.20
CA ALA A 49 29.06 -8.59 12.86
C ALA A 49 27.84 -8.37 11.94
N LEU A 50 27.79 -7.26 11.20
CA LEU A 50 26.70 -6.97 10.27
C LEU A 50 26.65 -7.97 9.11
N ARG A 51 27.80 -8.42 8.59
CA ARG A 51 27.84 -9.45 7.53
C ARG A 51 27.48 -10.83 8.06
N ALA A 52 27.72 -11.10 9.35
CA ALA A 52 27.38 -12.37 10.00
C ALA A 52 25.89 -12.54 10.31
N VAL A 53 25.05 -11.52 10.05
CA VAL A 53 23.59 -11.64 10.20
C VAL A 53 23.04 -12.52 9.06
N LYS A 54 22.56 -13.71 9.42
CA LYS A 54 21.96 -14.67 8.48
C LYS A 54 20.46 -14.78 8.67
N VAL A 55 20.04 -14.93 9.92
CA VAL A 55 18.63 -15.10 10.29
C VAL A 55 18.21 -13.99 11.24
N VAL A 56 17.03 -13.48 11.02
CA VAL A 56 16.40 -12.46 11.88
C VAL A 56 15.03 -12.95 12.32
N ARG A 57 14.76 -12.86 13.63
CA ARG A 57 13.41 -12.87 14.16
C ARG A 57 13.06 -11.47 14.64
N LEU A 58 11.95 -10.92 14.12
CA LEU A 58 11.45 -9.61 14.51
C LEU A 58 9.99 -9.74 14.93
N LYS A 59 9.68 -9.24 16.13
CA LYS A 59 8.30 -9.11 16.61
C LYS A 59 7.95 -7.63 16.66
N LEU A 60 6.80 -7.29 16.08
CA LEU A 60 6.23 -5.96 16.14
C LEU A 60 4.83 -6.05 16.75
N SER A 61 4.46 -5.13 17.63
CA SER A 61 3.10 -5.07 18.16
C SER A 61 2.74 -3.64 18.55
N GLY A 62 1.51 -3.23 18.26
CA GLY A 62 1.06 -1.88 18.56
C GLY A 62 -0.18 -1.46 17.80
N LYS A 63 -0.16 -0.24 17.33
CA LYS A 63 -1.28 0.38 16.62
C LYS A 63 -0.89 0.78 15.21
N THR A 64 -1.83 0.58 14.28
CA THR A 64 -1.73 1.05 12.89
C THR A 64 -2.80 2.11 12.63
N TYR A 65 -2.44 3.10 11.82
CA TYR A 65 -3.28 4.24 11.44
C TYR A 65 -3.15 4.44 9.92
N PRO A 66 -3.57 3.46 9.10
CA PRO A 66 -3.31 3.51 7.67
C PRO A 66 -3.98 4.73 7.05
N ARG A 67 -3.17 5.59 6.43
CA ARG A 67 -3.63 6.82 5.79
C ARG A 67 -4.75 6.53 4.80
N LEU A 68 -5.84 7.31 4.89
CA LEU A 68 -7.04 7.16 4.05
C LEU A 68 -7.69 5.75 4.12
N GLN A 69 -7.51 5.04 5.24
CA GLN A 69 -8.15 3.75 5.54
C GLN A 69 -8.72 3.73 6.98
N MET A 70 -8.83 4.91 7.60
CA MET A 70 -9.34 5.06 8.95
C MET A 70 -10.87 5.11 8.95
N THR A 71 -11.50 4.86 10.08
CA THR A 71 -12.98 4.95 10.21
C THR A 71 -13.53 6.37 9.97
N THR A 72 -12.67 7.39 10.07
CA THR A 72 -13.01 8.79 9.82
C THR A 72 -11.98 9.43 8.89
N PRO A 73 -12.38 10.40 8.03
CA PRO A 73 -11.44 11.05 7.13
C PRO A 73 -10.49 12.03 7.83
N ALA A 74 -10.77 12.41 9.08
CA ALA A 74 -9.98 13.36 9.85
C ALA A 74 -9.82 12.92 11.31
N ALA A 75 -8.72 13.36 11.94
CA ALA A 75 -8.41 13.10 13.34
C ALA A 75 -9.52 13.64 14.29
N PRO A 76 -9.65 13.05 15.51
CA PRO A 76 -8.77 12.04 16.08
C PRO A 76 -9.01 10.63 15.53
N PHE A 77 -7.92 9.87 15.33
CA PHE A 77 -8.00 8.53 14.78
C PHE A 77 -7.96 7.46 15.89
N GLU A 78 -8.79 6.44 15.76
CA GLU A 78 -8.72 5.23 16.56
C GLU A 78 -7.91 4.18 15.79
N GLY A 79 -6.66 3.93 16.24
CA GLY A 79 -5.79 2.97 15.58
C GLY A 79 -6.26 1.53 15.71
N GLY A 80 -6.11 0.76 14.63
CA GLY A 80 -6.27 -0.69 14.62
C GLY A 80 -5.16 -1.40 15.42
N SER A 81 -5.44 -2.60 15.92
CA SER A 81 -4.42 -3.46 16.53
C SER A 81 -3.58 -4.13 15.45
N PHE A 82 -2.29 -4.30 15.73
CA PHE A 82 -1.39 -5.03 14.84
C PHE A 82 -0.34 -5.80 15.65
N ALA A 83 -0.14 -7.05 15.29
CA ALA A 83 0.96 -7.87 15.77
C ALA A 83 1.57 -8.64 14.60
N GLU A 84 2.90 -8.69 14.55
CA GLU A 84 3.64 -9.39 13.52
C GLU A 84 4.80 -10.16 14.16
N THR A 85 5.01 -11.41 13.73
CA THR A 85 6.24 -12.16 13.97
C THR A 85 6.83 -12.56 12.65
N LEU A 86 7.95 -11.93 12.30
CA LEU A 86 8.77 -12.25 11.14
C LEU A 86 9.90 -13.16 11.55
N LEU A 87 10.08 -14.28 10.88
CA LEU A 87 11.30 -15.09 10.86
C LEU A 87 11.79 -15.14 9.43
N VAL A 88 12.97 -14.61 9.17
CA VAL A 88 13.55 -14.57 7.82
C VAL A 88 14.99 -15.09 7.83
N ASP A 89 15.29 -15.99 6.92
CA ASP A 89 16.64 -16.45 6.58
C ASP A 89 17.06 -15.75 5.28
N LEU A 90 18.05 -14.88 5.41
CA LEU A 90 18.51 -14.00 4.33
C LEU A 90 19.48 -14.69 3.36
N GLU A 91 20.01 -15.86 3.72
CA GLU A 91 20.92 -16.65 2.88
C GLU A 91 20.14 -17.68 2.06
N GLU A 92 19.24 -18.41 2.70
CA GLU A 92 18.44 -19.47 2.07
C GLU A 92 17.11 -18.96 1.50
N ASN A 93 16.80 -17.66 1.64
CA ASN A 93 15.54 -17.04 1.21
C ASN A 93 14.31 -17.79 1.75
N ARG A 94 14.32 -18.12 3.04
CA ARG A 94 13.21 -18.72 3.75
C ARG A 94 12.50 -17.68 4.61
N LEU A 95 11.18 -17.72 4.64
CA LEU A 95 10.35 -16.78 5.37
C LEU A 95 9.22 -17.50 6.09
N ARG A 96 8.97 -17.09 7.32
CA ARG A 96 7.69 -17.27 8.01
C ARG A 96 7.28 -15.92 8.60
N LEU A 97 6.12 -15.45 8.18
CA LEU A 97 5.54 -14.19 8.63
C LEU A 97 4.15 -14.47 9.18
N GLU A 98 3.96 -14.26 10.48
CA GLU A 98 2.68 -14.39 11.17
C GLU A 98 2.16 -12.98 11.45
N GLN A 99 0.92 -12.70 11.05
CA GLN A 99 0.28 -11.40 11.24
C GLN A 99 -1.10 -11.56 11.83
N GLU A 100 -1.40 -10.76 12.84
CA GLU A 100 -2.71 -10.60 13.42
C GLU A 100 -3.06 -9.11 13.46
N PHE A 101 -4.21 -8.77 12.94
CA PHE A 101 -4.67 -7.39 12.93
C PHE A 101 -6.18 -7.32 13.14
N GLY A 102 -6.61 -6.21 13.71
CA GLY A 102 -8.04 -5.94 13.91
C GLY A 102 -8.32 -4.44 13.94
N GLY A 103 -9.49 -4.09 13.48
CA GLY A 103 -9.94 -2.71 13.35
C GLY A 103 -10.45 -2.40 11.95
N PHE A 104 -11.03 -1.23 11.78
CA PHE A 104 -11.56 -0.75 10.50
C PHE A 104 -12.58 -1.72 9.86
N GLY A 105 -13.31 -2.48 10.70
CA GLY A 105 -14.31 -3.43 10.25
C GLY A 105 -13.79 -4.79 9.79
N PHE A 106 -12.49 -5.01 9.88
CA PHE A 106 -11.84 -6.26 9.48
C PHE A 106 -10.92 -6.79 10.58
N ASP A 107 -10.93 -8.11 10.72
CA ASP A 107 -9.97 -8.84 11.51
C ASP A 107 -9.24 -9.83 10.59
N GLY A 108 -7.93 -9.92 10.73
CA GLY A 108 -7.11 -10.86 10.00
C GLY A 108 -6.18 -11.64 10.93
N ASN A 109 -5.91 -12.88 10.55
CA ASN A 109 -4.89 -13.72 11.15
C ASN A 109 -4.31 -14.59 10.04
N ASN A 110 -3.13 -14.21 9.56
CA ASN A 110 -2.50 -14.81 8.40
C ASN A 110 -1.11 -15.32 8.72
N THR A 111 -0.71 -16.38 8.07
CA THR A 111 0.69 -16.85 8.06
C THR A 111 1.16 -16.96 6.62
N ILE A 112 2.27 -16.30 6.30
CA ILE A 112 2.97 -16.47 5.01
C ILE A 112 4.19 -17.34 5.26
N ALA A 113 4.34 -18.40 4.49
CA ALA A 113 5.51 -19.26 4.52
C ALA A 113 6.13 -19.37 3.12
N ILE A 114 7.44 -19.14 3.02
CA ILE A 114 8.22 -19.35 1.78
C ILE A 114 9.41 -20.24 2.15
N VAL A 115 9.50 -21.38 1.48
CA VAL A 115 10.55 -22.36 1.68
C VAL A 115 10.89 -22.99 0.33
N ASP A 116 12.17 -23.11 0.01
CA ASP A 116 12.66 -23.76 -1.23
C ASP A 116 12.06 -23.13 -2.51
N GLY A 117 11.84 -21.82 -2.51
CA GLY A 117 11.25 -21.07 -3.65
C GLY A 117 9.76 -21.27 -3.85
N ALA A 118 9.09 -22.03 -2.97
CA ALA A 118 7.64 -22.19 -2.94
C ALA A 118 7.03 -21.41 -1.77
N GLY A 119 5.95 -20.72 -2.00
CA GLY A 119 5.27 -19.92 -0.99
C GLY A 119 3.79 -20.23 -0.86
N SER A 120 3.24 -19.99 0.32
CA SER A 120 1.80 -20.07 0.58
C SER A 120 1.36 -19.04 1.61
N VAL A 121 0.16 -18.53 1.44
CA VAL A 121 -0.56 -17.73 2.44
C VAL A 121 -1.59 -18.63 3.10
N TYR A 122 -1.55 -18.72 4.41
CA TYR A 122 -2.51 -19.41 5.25
C TYR A 122 -3.43 -18.37 5.89
N ASP A 123 -4.70 -18.38 5.53
CA ASP A 123 -5.73 -17.66 6.29
C ASP A 123 -6.16 -18.53 7.46
N ASN A 124 -5.75 -18.14 8.67
CA ASN A 124 -6.01 -18.91 9.87
C ASN A 124 -7.46 -18.79 10.36
N ARG A 125 -8.21 -17.79 9.89
CA ARG A 125 -9.65 -17.61 10.19
C ARG A 125 -10.53 -18.41 9.25
N ALA A 126 -10.31 -18.27 7.94
CA ALA A 126 -11.06 -19.02 6.92
C ALA A 126 -10.58 -20.47 6.77
N ARG A 127 -9.42 -20.82 7.35
CA ARG A 127 -8.79 -22.14 7.22
C ARG A 127 -8.51 -22.49 5.76
N THR A 128 -7.94 -21.54 5.00
CA THR A 128 -7.56 -21.74 3.61
C THR A 128 -6.06 -21.56 3.37
N ILE A 129 -5.54 -22.24 2.35
CA ILE A 129 -4.18 -22.08 1.85
C ILE A 129 -4.25 -21.60 0.41
N THR A 130 -3.60 -20.46 0.16
CA THR A 130 -3.44 -19.91 -1.18
C THR A 130 -1.97 -20.00 -1.58
N PRO A 131 -1.61 -20.73 -2.64
CA PRO A 131 -0.26 -20.74 -3.16
C PRO A 131 0.20 -19.36 -3.60
N ILE A 132 1.45 -18.99 -3.32
CA ILE A 132 2.08 -17.80 -3.86
C ILE A 132 2.72 -18.17 -5.20
N PRO A 133 2.42 -17.49 -6.32
CA PRO A 133 3.07 -17.73 -7.59
C PRO A 133 4.60 -17.65 -7.49
N ALA A 134 5.31 -18.55 -8.19
CA ALA A 134 6.78 -18.67 -8.07
C ALA A 134 7.52 -17.36 -8.36
N GLU A 135 7.01 -16.54 -9.28
CA GLU A 135 7.53 -15.22 -9.61
C GLU A 135 7.39 -14.20 -8.45
N GLN A 136 6.45 -14.44 -7.52
CA GLN A 136 6.26 -13.62 -6.32
C GLN A 136 7.03 -14.17 -5.11
N ALA A 137 7.46 -15.43 -5.13
CA ALA A 137 8.30 -16.04 -4.09
C ALA A 137 9.80 -15.87 -4.38
N THR A 138 10.19 -14.82 -5.10
CA THR A 138 11.55 -14.57 -5.57
C THR A 138 12.41 -13.86 -4.52
N GLN A 139 13.73 -13.92 -4.72
CA GLN A 139 14.70 -13.19 -3.90
C GLN A 139 14.36 -11.69 -3.80
N GLN A 140 13.78 -11.10 -4.84
CA GLN A 140 13.39 -9.68 -4.85
C GLN A 140 12.35 -9.36 -3.78
N GLN A 141 11.46 -10.30 -3.45
CA GLN A 141 10.48 -10.12 -2.37
C GLN A 141 11.13 -10.06 -0.98
N PHE A 142 12.30 -10.70 -0.81
CA PHE A 142 13.03 -10.66 0.46
C PHE A 142 13.71 -9.32 0.72
N ILE A 143 13.98 -8.52 -0.32
CA ILE A 143 14.69 -7.23 -0.18
C ILE A 143 13.92 -6.27 0.74
N GLN A 144 12.60 -6.29 0.74
CA GLN A 144 11.78 -5.46 1.63
C GLN A 144 12.08 -5.73 3.13
N TYR A 145 12.47 -6.96 3.49
CA TYR A 145 12.79 -7.30 4.88
C TYR A 145 14.14 -6.73 5.33
N HIS A 146 15.04 -6.42 4.39
CA HIS A 146 16.29 -5.74 4.70
C HIS A 146 16.11 -4.28 5.19
N ARG A 147 14.90 -3.72 5.03
CA ARG A 147 14.55 -2.38 5.54
C ARG A 147 13.93 -2.41 6.93
N ARG A 148 13.65 -3.58 7.49
CA ARG A 148 12.97 -3.73 8.79
C ARG A 148 13.86 -3.39 10.00
N LEU A 149 15.18 -3.48 9.85
CA LEU A 149 16.15 -3.20 10.91
C LEU A 149 17.31 -2.34 10.42
N PRO A 150 17.84 -1.42 11.25
CA PRO A 150 19.00 -0.60 10.93
C PRO A 150 20.24 -1.41 10.56
N ASN A 151 20.48 -2.54 11.24
CA ASN A 151 21.61 -3.44 10.98
C ASN A 151 21.56 -4.01 9.56
N LEU A 152 20.38 -4.33 9.04
CA LEU A 152 20.19 -4.83 7.69
C LEU A 152 20.35 -3.72 6.65
N LEU A 153 19.89 -2.49 6.94
CA LEU A 153 20.13 -1.32 6.10
C LEU A 153 21.62 -1.01 5.96
N LEU A 154 22.37 -1.01 7.08
CA LEU A 154 23.83 -0.83 7.06
C LEU A 154 24.54 -1.93 6.27
N ARG A 155 24.09 -3.19 6.41
CA ARG A 155 24.60 -4.30 5.58
C ARG A 155 24.39 -4.04 4.08
N GLN A 156 23.23 -3.54 3.68
CA GLN A 156 22.94 -3.18 2.29
C GLN A 156 23.78 -2.00 1.81
N ALA A 157 23.96 -0.98 2.63
CA ALA A 157 24.81 0.16 2.31
C ALA A 157 26.28 -0.25 2.11
N LEU A 158 26.79 -1.17 2.95
CA LEU A 158 28.14 -1.77 2.79
C LEU A 158 28.31 -2.52 1.48
N ASN A 159 27.26 -3.16 0.99
CA ASN A 159 27.29 -3.93 -0.27
C ASN A 159 27.12 -3.04 -1.52
N ASN A 160 26.57 -1.83 -1.35
CA ASN A 160 26.23 -0.91 -2.45
C ASN A 160 26.96 0.44 -2.37
N THR A 161 28.23 0.42 -1.96
CA THR A 161 29.04 1.64 -1.70
C THR A 161 29.23 2.54 -2.92
N ASN A 162 29.07 2.04 -4.16
CA ASN A 162 29.19 2.84 -5.38
C ASN A 162 28.05 3.85 -5.52
N SER A 163 26.88 3.56 -4.96
CA SER A 163 25.71 4.45 -4.98
C SER A 163 25.67 5.43 -3.80
N LEU A 164 26.56 5.30 -2.81
CA LEU A 164 26.60 6.16 -1.64
C LEU A 164 26.82 7.62 -1.99
N ARG A 165 26.00 8.51 -1.41
CA ARG A 165 26.17 9.96 -1.50
C ARG A 165 25.84 10.60 -0.14
N TYR A 166 26.61 11.61 0.21
CA TYR A 166 26.34 12.47 1.34
C TYR A 166 25.40 13.59 0.93
N LEU A 167 24.26 13.73 1.62
CA LEU A 167 23.24 14.74 1.32
C LEU A 167 23.41 16.01 2.18
N GLY A 168 24.16 15.93 3.29
CA GLY A 168 24.33 17.05 4.19
C GLY A 168 23.98 16.68 5.63
N GLU A 169 23.75 17.71 6.43
CA GLU A 169 23.29 17.60 7.82
C GLU A 169 21.84 18.06 7.92
N ASP A 170 21.09 17.42 8.82
CA ASP A 170 19.72 17.79 9.13
C ASP A 170 19.43 17.64 10.62
N GLN A 171 18.33 18.23 11.07
CA GLN A 171 17.82 18.13 12.44
C GLN A 171 16.64 17.17 12.47
N PHE A 172 16.73 16.16 13.32
CA PHE A 172 15.60 15.27 13.57
C PHE A 172 15.49 15.00 15.08
N ASP A 173 14.29 15.16 15.64
CA ASP A 173 14.00 14.99 17.07
C ASP A 173 14.97 15.79 17.98
N GLY A 174 15.25 17.05 17.58
CA GLY A 174 16.15 17.96 18.32
C GLY A 174 17.63 17.58 18.30
N ARG A 175 18.03 16.60 17.48
CA ARG A 175 19.42 16.12 17.34
C ARG A 175 19.95 16.32 15.95
N ARG A 176 21.25 16.59 15.83
CA ARG A 176 21.95 16.71 14.56
C ARG A 176 22.19 15.32 13.95
N HIS A 177 21.86 15.19 12.69
CA HIS A 177 22.07 13.98 11.90
C HIS A 177 22.91 14.27 10.67
N GLU A 178 23.73 13.32 10.29
CA GLU A 178 24.38 13.27 8.99
C GLU A 178 23.57 12.35 8.07
N VAL A 179 23.20 12.86 6.89
CA VAL A 179 22.31 12.16 5.99
C VAL A 179 23.09 11.58 4.81
N VAL A 180 23.03 10.26 4.66
CA VAL A 180 23.61 9.54 3.53
C VAL A 180 22.55 8.81 2.75
N THR A 181 22.68 8.75 1.44
CA THR A 181 21.75 7.99 0.58
C THR A 181 22.50 6.91 -0.19
N PHE A 182 21.79 5.84 -0.47
CA PHE A 182 22.25 4.76 -1.35
C PHE A 182 21.06 4.09 -2.04
N VAL A 183 21.32 3.31 -3.09
CA VAL A 183 20.31 2.58 -3.84
C VAL A 183 20.28 1.13 -3.36
N MET A 184 19.10 0.66 -2.98
CA MET A 184 18.84 -0.74 -2.62
C MET A 184 18.82 -1.63 -3.86
N PRO A 185 18.97 -2.97 -3.72
CA PRO A 185 18.91 -3.90 -4.86
C PRO A 185 17.59 -3.87 -5.66
N ASP A 186 16.47 -3.45 -5.04
CA ASP A 186 15.17 -3.23 -5.69
C ASP A 186 15.04 -1.85 -6.35
N THR A 187 16.16 -1.17 -6.54
CA THR A 187 16.27 0.19 -7.12
C THR A 187 15.70 1.33 -6.28
N GLN A 188 15.17 1.06 -5.09
CA GLN A 188 14.71 2.10 -4.18
C GLN A 188 15.89 2.91 -3.64
N GLN A 189 15.82 4.22 -3.78
CA GLN A 189 16.77 5.13 -3.13
C GLN A 189 16.34 5.38 -1.68
N VAL A 190 17.24 5.14 -0.75
CA VAL A 190 17.01 5.27 0.70
C VAL A 190 17.93 6.33 1.27
N ALA A 191 17.41 7.27 2.05
CA ALA A 191 18.19 8.25 2.83
C ALA A 191 18.23 7.82 4.30
N LEU A 192 19.43 7.61 4.84
CA LEU A 192 19.67 7.24 6.24
C LEU A 192 20.03 8.48 7.05
N TYR A 193 19.29 8.74 8.12
CA TYR A 193 19.57 9.78 9.12
C TYR A 193 20.37 9.15 10.25
N ILE A 194 21.67 9.43 10.27
CA ILE A 194 22.62 8.89 11.23
C ILE A 194 22.89 9.97 12.29
N ASP A 195 22.53 9.68 13.52
CA ASP A 195 22.75 10.58 14.65
C ASP A 195 24.25 10.88 14.79
N ALA A 196 24.63 12.14 14.74
CA ALA A 196 26.01 12.57 14.68
C ALA A 196 26.80 12.27 15.97
N GLN A 197 26.12 12.05 17.09
CA GLN A 197 26.74 11.75 18.37
C GLN A 197 26.88 10.24 18.62
N SER A 198 25.80 9.49 18.42
CA SER A 198 25.76 8.05 18.71
C SER A 198 26.18 7.17 17.55
N GLY A 199 26.09 7.66 16.30
CA GLY A 199 26.29 6.86 15.09
C GLY A 199 25.12 5.91 14.78
N LEU A 200 24.01 5.96 15.52
CA LEU A 200 22.86 5.11 15.27
C LEU A 200 21.95 5.71 14.21
N ILE A 201 21.25 4.87 13.44
CA ILE A 201 20.25 5.31 12.49
C ILE A 201 18.98 5.68 13.27
N SER A 202 18.57 6.95 13.24
CA SER A 202 17.31 7.38 13.86
C SER A 202 16.11 7.13 12.95
N LYS A 203 16.29 7.31 11.63
CA LYS A 203 15.27 6.99 10.63
C LYS A 203 15.89 6.72 9.26
N TYR A 204 15.09 6.15 8.38
CA TYR A 204 15.33 6.25 6.94
C TYR A 204 14.09 6.81 6.24
N GLU A 205 14.34 7.42 5.10
CA GLU A 205 13.32 7.98 4.23
C GLU A 205 13.41 7.38 2.83
N LEU A 206 12.25 7.28 2.19
CA LEU A 206 12.11 7.07 0.76
C LEU A 206 10.94 7.91 0.23
N ILE A 207 11.00 8.29 -1.02
CA ILE A 207 9.89 8.95 -1.69
C ILE A 207 9.04 7.88 -2.39
N PHE A 208 7.76 7.99 -2.23
CA PHE A 208 6.78 7.17 -2.95
C PHE A 208 5.74 8.07 -3.62
N VAL A 209 5.04 7.52 -4.60
CA VAL A 209 3.96 8.24 -5.28
C VAL A 209 2.63 7.70 -4.75
N ASP A 210 1.93 8.56 -4.01
CA ASP A 210 0.56 8.31 -3.57
C ASP A 210 -0.42 8.72 -4.69
N SER A 211 -1.39 7.85 -5.00
CA SER A 211 -2.35 8.09 -6.08
C SER A 211 -3.28 9.28 -5.82
N LEU A 212 -3.45 9.69 -4.55
CA LEU A 212 -4.33 10.77 -4.15
C LEU A 212 -3.59 12.11 -3.99
N THR A 213 -2.43 12.10 -3.35
CA THR A 213 -1.71 13.30 -2.94
C THR A 213 -0.44 13.57 -3.73
N GLY A 214 0.04 12.59 -4.51
CA GLY A 214 1.24 12.73 -5.34
C GLY A 214 2.51 12.22 -4.65
N GLU A 215 3.66 12.87 -4.91
CA GLU A 215 4.93 12.48 -4.30
C GLU A 215 4.96 12.79 -2.81
N GLU A 216 5.19 11.76 -1.99
CA GLU A 216 5.17 11.82 -0.54
C GLU A 216 6.40 11.14 0.06
N ALA A 217 6.79 11.58 1.26
CA ALA A 217 7.82 10.92 2.04
C ALA A 217 7.24 9.80 2.91
N SER A 218 7.86 8.62 2.84
CA SER A 218 7.69 7.55 3.81
C SER A 218 8.90 7.52 4.72
N GLU A 219 8.69 7.67 6.03
CA GLU A 219 9.71 7.64 7.05
C GLU A 219 9.55 6.39 7.91
N ILE A 220 10.63 5.65 8.12
CA ILE A 220 10.67 4.60 9.14
C ILE A 220 11.63 5.06 10.23
N ILE A 221 11.11 5.22 11.42
CA ILE A 221 11.80 5.77 12.59
C ILE A 221 12.10 4.63 13.55
N PHE A 222 13.34 4.60 14.03
CA PHE A 222 13.83 3.63 15.00
C PHE A 222 14.15 4.34 16.32
N GLY A 223 13.71 3.76 17.43
CA GLY A 223 13.96 4.35 18.75
C GLY A 223 14.25 3.30 19.81
N ASP A 224 14.58 3.82 21.02
CA ASP A 224 14.75 3.02 22.23
C ASP A 224 15.77 1.89 22.05
N TYR A 225 16.92 2.21 21.49
CA TYR A 225 17.96 1.23 21.18
C TYR A 225 18.46 0.50 22.41
N GLN A 226 18.59 -0.81 22.29
CA GLN A 226 19.17 -1.70 23.31
C GLN A 226 20.33 -2.48 22.72
N LYS A 227 21.41 -2.58 23.50
CA LYS A 227 22.54 -3.44 23.14
C LYS A 227 22.19 -4.91 23.42
N VAL A 228 22.29 -5.75 22.40
CA VAL A 228 22.08 -7.20 22.46
C VAL A 228 23.30 -7.89 21.82
N GLY A 229 24.16 -8.47 22.63
CA GLY A 229 25.46 -8.97 22.15
C GLY A 229 26.29 -7.83 21.55
N ASN A 230 26.65 -7.98 20.28
CA ASN A 230 27.40 -6.95 19.53
C ASN A 230 26.50 -5.93 18.81
N TYR A 231 25.17 -6.13 18.80
CA TYR A 231 24.26 -5.32 18.02
C TYR A 231 23.55 -4.25 18.85
N GLN A 232 23.25 -3.12 18.23
CA GLN A 232 22.27 -2.16 18.71
C GLN A 232 20.95 -2.42 17.99
N LEU A 233 19.90 -2.77 18.75
CA LEU A 233 18.59 -3.14 18.21
C LEU A 233 17.52 -2.17 18.70
N PRO A 234 16.66 -1.62 17.82
CA PRO A 234 15.59 -0.73 18.23
C PRO A 234 14.50 -1.52 18.97
N ARG A 235 13.90 -0.88 19.98
CA ARG A 235 12.73 -1.38 20.70
C ARG A 235 11.45 -0.67 20.29
N ARG A 236 11.57 0.40 19.50
CA ARG A 236 10.47 1.12 18.87
C ARG A 236 10.67 1.19 17.37
N TRP A 237 9.59 0.97 16.65
CA TRP A 237 9.50 1.07 15.20
C TRP A 237 8.26 1.89 14.85
N GLN A 238 8.42 2.99 14.14
CA GLN A 238 7.31 3.84 13.73
C GLN A 238 7.39 4.12 12.23
N ASN A 239 6.27 4.05 11.54
CA ASN A 239 6.15 4.52 10.16
C ASN A 239 5.36 5.81 10.14
N ARG A 240 5.84 6.78 9.37
CA ARG A 240 5.10 7.99 9.00
C ARG A 240 4.95 8.06 7.49
N LEU A 241 3.80 8.49 7.03
CA LEU A 241 3.51 8.81 5.65
C LEU A 241 3.09 10.27 5.56
N ALA A 242 3.76 11.06 4.71
CA ALA A 242 3.50 12.50 4.59
C ALA A 242 3.52 13.24 5.95
N GLY A 243 4.44 12.83 6.84
CA GLY A 243 4.59 13.39 8.18
C GLY A 243 3.60 12.86 9.24
N GLU A 244 2.56 12.13 8.86
CA GLU A 244 1.56 11.56 9.78
C GLU A 244 1.93 10.15 10.22
N VAL A 245 1.65 9.81 11.49
CA VAL A 245 1.87 8.47 12.03
C VAL A 245 0.95 7.48 11.34
N ASN A 246 1.53 6.52 10.61
CA ASN A 246 0.83 5.41 9.96
C ASN A 246 0.90 4.11 10.78
N ALA A 247 1.96 3.94 11.56
CA ALA A 247 2.12 2.82 12.49
C ALA A 247 3.05 3.19 13.65
N ASP A 248 2.79 2.66 14.85
CA ASP A 248 3.66 2.82 16.02
C ASP A 248 3.68 1.49 16.80
N TYR A 249 4.84 0.84 16.79
CA TYR A 249 5.02 -0.51 17.33
C TYR A 249 6.15 -0.59 18.33
N ALA A 250 5.94 -1.37 19.38
CA ALA A 250 7.01 -1.97 20.13
C ALA A 250 7.72 -3.02 19.25
N ALA A 251 9.05 -3.05 19.29
CA ALA A 251 9.87 -3.95 18.49
C ALA A 251 10.74 -4.83 19.37
N GLN A 252 10.88 -6.10 19.02
CA GLN A 252 11.82 -7.04 19.62
C GLN A 252 12.49 -7.84 18.53
N ALA A 253 13.80 -7.71 18.40
CA ALA A 253 14.58 -8.41 17.40
C ALA A 253 15.59 -9.40 18.04
N GLU A 254 15.77 -10.53 17.38
CA GLU A 254 16.83 -11.52 17.67
C GLU A 254 17.64 -11.73 16.39
N ILE A 255 18.95 -11.68 16.52
CA ILE A 255 19.88 -11.93 15.42
C ILE A 255 20.43 -13.34 15.55
N ASN A 256 20.38 -14.09 14.45
CA ASN A 256 20.81 -15.49 14.37
C ASN A 256 20.19 -16.38 15.48
N PRO A 257 18.85 -16.35 15.68
CA PRO A 257 18.22 -17.26 16.63
C PRO A 257 18.43 -18.72 16.20
N ALA A 258 18.37 -19.63 17.15
CA ALA A 258 18.37 -21.05 16.84
C ALA A 258 17.12 -21.40 16.01
N ILE A 259 17.31 -22.04 14.87
CA ILE A 259 16.27 -22.47 13.92
C ILE A 259 16.44 -23.92 13.53
N THR A 260 15.35 -24.52 13.09
CA THR A 260 15.30 -25.81 12.38
C THR A 260 14.55 -25.59 11.07
N ASP A 261 14.56 -26.57 10.16
CA ASP A 261 13.80 -26.48 8.91
C ASP A 261 12.29 -26.34 9.16
N ASP A 262 11.78 -26.95 10.23
CA ASP A 262 10.38 -26.82 10.62
C ASP A 262 10.01 -25.41 11.13
N SER A 263 11.01 -24.57 11.49
CA SER A 263 10.75 -23.20 11.94
C SER A 263 10.05 -22.35 10.88
N PHE A 264 10.23 -22.68 9.59
CA PHE A 264 9.64 -21.94 8.47
C PHE A 264 8.38 -22.61 7.90
N ARG A 265 8.08 -23.83 8.29
CA ARG A 265 6.96 -24.62 7.75
C ARG A 265 5.69 -24.39 8.55
N VAL A 266 4.55 -24.49 7.89
CA VAL A 266 3.21 -24.47 8.50
C VAL A 266 2.54 -25.80 8.19
N ALA A 267 1.97 -26.45 9.22
CA ALA A 267 1.22 -27.68 9.02
C ALA A 267 -0.09 -27.37 8.24
N ALA A 268 -0.26 -28.01 7.08
CA ALA A 268 -1.42 -27.80 6.22
C ALA A 268 -2.69 -28.54 6.68
N ALA A 269 -2.60 -29.41 7.68
CA ALA A 269 -3.73 -30.19 8.16
C ALA A 269 -4.89 -29.28 8.64
N GLY A 270 -6.07 -29.51 8.10
CA GLY A 270 -7.29 -28.76 8.42
C GLY A 270 -7.44 -27.42 7.67
N TYR A 271 -6.64 -27.17 6.65
CA TYR A 271 -6.83 -26.09 5.70
C TYR A 271 -7.33 -26.63 4.36
N ALA A 272 -8.18 -25.86 3.68
CA ALA A 272 -8.60 -26.11 2.31
C ALA A 272 -7.70 -25.34 1.34
N GLU A 273 -7.22 -26.00 0.29
CA GLU A 273 -6.48 -25.29 -0.76
C GLU A 273 -7.44 -24.48 -1.63
N VAL A 274 -7.06 -23.24 -1.94
CA VAL A 274 -7.78 -22.35 -2.86
C VAL A 274 -6.83 -21.83 -3.92
N LYS A 275 -7.38 -21.48 -5.08
CA LYS A 275 -6.57 -20.94 -6.18
C LYS A 275 -6.02 -19.57 -5.81
N PRO A 276 -4.82 -19.18 -6.28
CA PRO A 276 -4.35 -17.81 -6.14
C PRO A 276 -5.26 -16.86 -6.92
N VAL A 277 -5.49 -15.67 -6.38
CA VAL A 277 -6.11 -14.58 -7.15
C VAL A 277 -5.09 -14.12 -8.19
N PRO A 278 -5.45 -14.03 -9.48
CA PRO A 278 -4.55 -13.49 -10.49
C PRO A 278 -4.09 -12.06 -10.14
N THR A 279 -2.83 -11.76 -10.39
CA THR A 279 -2.26 -10.42 -10.14
C THR A 279 -2.76 -9.36 -11.11
N ASN A 280 -3.27 -9.80 -12.27
CA ASN A 280 -3.90 -8.95 -13.27
C ASN A 280 -5.21 -9.61 -13.67
N LEU A 281 -6.31 -9.05 -13.19
CA LEU A 281 -7.64 -9.54 -13.45
C LEU A 281 -8.14 -9.02 -14.81
N GLU A 282 -8.86 -9.86 -15.56
CA GLU A 282 -9.48 -9.42 -16.80
C GLU A 282 -10.63 -8.46 -16.52
N GLU A 283 -10.60 -7.28 -17.17
CA GLU A 283 -11.70 -6.33 -17.11
C GLU A 283 -12.93 -6.94 -17.78
N LYS A 284 -14.07 -6.90 -17.11
CA LYS A 284 -15.34 -7.36 -17.64
C LYS A 284 -16.47 -6.41 -17.28
N VAL A 285 -17.55 -6.47 -18.06
CA VAL A 285 -18.77 -5.72 -17.79
C VAL A 285 -19.88 -6.74 -17.47
N GLU A 286 -20.44 -6.63 -16.28
CA GLU A 286 -21.61 -7.39 -15.86
C GLU A 286 -22.84 -6.52 -16.01
N GLU A 287 -23.80 -6.93 -16.83
CA GLU A 287 -25.12 -6.31 -16.95
C GLU A 287 -26.04 -6.86 -15.84
N LEU A 288 -26.38 -6.03 -14.88
CA LEU A 288 -27.30 -6.39 -13.80
C LEU A 288 -28.76 -6.20 -14.22
N ALA A 289 -29.05 -5.21 -15.06
CA ALA A 289 -30.33 -4.95 -15.70
C ALA A 289 -30.09 -4.04 -16.90
N ASP A 290 -31.12 -3.86 -17.77
CA ASP A 290 -31.04 -2.93 -18.90
C ASP A 290 -30.55 -1.55 -18.41
N GLY A 291 -29.37 -1.10 -18.90
CA GLY A 291 -28.74 0.16 -18.52
C GLY A 291 -28.17 0.22 -17.07
N VAL A 292 -27.97 -0.91 -16.40
CA VAL A 292 -27.29 -1.02 -15.10
C VAL A 292 -26.12 -2.00 -15.23
N HIS A 293 -24.90 -1.49 -15.18
CA HIS A 293 -23.70 -2.26 -15.42
C HIS A 293 -22.69 -2.13 -14.28
N VAL A 294 -22.05 -3.22 -13.90
CA VAL A 294 -20.84 -3.21 -13.08
C VAL A 294 -19.65 -3.40 -14.01
N ILE A 295 -18.76 -2.42 -14.03
CA ILE A 295 -17.47 -2.50 -14.71
C ILE A 295 -16.51 -3.08 -13.68
N GLN A 296 -16.11 -4.35 -13.89
CA GLN A 296 -15.34 -5.12 -12.92
C GLN A 296 -13.87 -5.19 -13.30
N ASN A 297 -13.03 -5.34 -12.28
CA ASN A 297 -11.58 -5.52 -12.41
C ASN A 297 -10.90 -4.37 -13.18
N VAL A 298 -11.27 -3.15 -12.85
CA VAL A 298 -10.79 -1.94 -13.51
C VAL A 298 -9.27 -1.87 -13.49
N ALA A 299 -8.68 -1.63 -14.65
CA ALA A 299 -7.23 -1.59 -14.85
C ALA A 299 -6.49 -2.84 -14.31
N GLY A 300 -7.13 -4.01 -14.37
CA GLY A 300 -6.56 -5.27 -13.89
C GLY A 300 -6.56 -5.43 -12.37
N GLN A 301 -7.15 -4.47 -11.64
CA GLN A 301 -7.24 -4.48 -10.18
C GLN A 301 -8.60 -5.07 -9.74
N ASN A 302 -8.65 -5.62 -8.52
CA ASN A 302 -9.91 -6.06 -7.92
C ASN A 302 -10.74 -4.86 -7.45
N GLN A 303 -11.15 -4.00 -8.40
CA GLN A 303 -11.94 -2.79 -8.16
C GLN A 303 -13.03 -2.65 -9.21
N ASN A 304 -14.24 -2.34 -8.78
CA ASN A 304 -15.42 -2.27 -9.61
C ASN A 304 -16.10 -0.90 -9.49
N SER A 305 -16.78 -0.48 -10.56
CA SER A 305 -17.63 0.72 -10.56
C SER A 305 -19.01 0.35 -11.07
N LEU A 306 -20.06 0.89 -10.45
CA LEU A 306 -21.42 0.77 -10.94
C LEU A 306 -21.75 1.95 -11.87
N ALA A 307 -22.20 1.65 -13.08
CA ALA A 307 -22.71 2.63 -14.06
C ALA A 307 -24.22 2.48 -14.22
N VAL A 308 -24.96 3.55 -13.99
CA VAL A 308 -26.43 3.60 -14.05
C VAL A 308 -26.87 4.63 -15.09
N GLY A 309 -27.43 4.14 -16.21
CA GLY A 309 -27.92 4.97 -17.31
C GLY A 309 -29.34 5.49 -17.01
N PHE A 310 -29.52 6.79 -17.02
CA PHE A 310 -30.81 7.51 -17.01
C PHE A 310 -31.19 7.94 -18.43
N ALA A 311 -32.32 8.61 -18.61
CA ALA A 311 -32.76 9.05 -19.93
C ALA A 311 -31.67 9.90 -20.63
N ASP A 312 -31.12 10.91 -19.95
CA ASP A 312 -30.23 11.92 -20.54
C ASP A 312 -28.81 11.93 -19.96
N TYR A 313 -28.49 11.06 -19.01
CA TYR A 313 -27.18 11.04 -18.35
C TYR A 313 -26.84 9.67 -17.75
N VAL A 314 -25.61 9.55 -17.27
CA VAL A 314 -25.14 8.41 -16.48
C VAL A 314 -24.77 8.90 -15.08
N ALA A 315 -25.15 8.12 -14.05
CA ALA A 315 -24.63 8.22 -12.70
C ALA A 315 -23.67 7.05 -12.45
N VAL A 316 -22.55 7.34 -11.80
CA VAL A 316 -21.51 6.34 -11.46
C VAL A 316 -21.42 6.22 -9.95
N VAL A 317 -21.23 5.03 -9.43
CA VAL A 317 -20.90 4.80 -8.03
C VAL A 317 -19.54 4.14 -7.96
N GLU A 318 -18.63 4.72 -7.23
CA GLU A 318 -17.21 4.45 -7.08
C GLU A 318 -16.30 4.98 -8.19
N ALA A 319 -15.17 5.51 -7.74
CA ALA A 319 -14.07 5.95 -8.56
C ALA A 319 -12.85 5.07 -8.24
N PRO A 320 -12.43 4.18 -9.13
CA PRO A 320 -11.31 3.25 -8.89
C PRO A 320 -10.06 3.95 -8.36
N GLY A 321 -9.25 3.25 -7.59
CA GLY A 321 -8.14 3.76 -6.79
C GLY A 321 -7.03 4.55 -7.49
N SER A 322 -7.17 4.86 -8.80
CA SER A 322 -6.22 5.69 -9.55
C SER A 322 -6.90 6.49 -10.66
N SER A 323 -6.25 7.57 -11.11
CA SER A 323 -6.72 8.36 -12.27
C SER A 323 -6.76 7.51 -13.55
N ASP A 324 -5.77 6.65 -13.78
CA ASP A 324 -5.73 5.77 -14.96
C ASP A 324 -6.88 4.76 -14.96
N GLY A 325 -7.18 4.18 -13.80
CA GLY A 325 -8.32 3.29 -13.63
C GLY A 325 -9.64 4.01 -13.89
N ALA A 326 -9.82 5.21 -13.36
CA ALA A 326 -11.03 6.02 -13.57
C ALA A 326 -11.18 6.45 -15.03
N ASP A 327 -10.08 6.79 -15.72
CA ASP A 327 -10.12 7.12 -17.15
C ASP A 327 -10.55 5.90 -18.00
N ALA A 328 -10.13 4.69 -17.63
CA ALA A 328 -10.60 3.45 -18.26
C ALA A 328 -12.12 3.24 -18.04
N VAL A 329 -12.62 3.46 -16.81
CA VAL A 329 -14.06 3.41 -16.49
C VAL A 329 -14.84 4.45 -17.30
N ILE A 330 -14.38 5.70 -17.34
CA ILE A 330 -15.02 6.79 -18.11
C ILE A 330 -15.12 6.40 -19.60
N LYS A 331 -14.04 5.84 -20.16
CA LYS A 331 -14.05 5.34 -21.54
C LYS A 331 -15.08 4.25 -21.73
N ARG A 332 -15.11 3.25 -20.85
CA ARG A 332 -16.07 2.14 -20.93
C ARG A 332 -17.53 2.62 -20.80
N ILE A 333 -17.80 3.56 -19.93
CA ILE A 333 -19.12 4.18 -19.78
C ILE A 333 -19.56 4.88 -21.08
N LYS A 334 -18.68 5.61 -21.75
CA LYS A 334 -18.97 6.27 -23.03
C LYS A 334 -19.27 5.28 -24.15
N GLU A 335 -18.67 4.08 -24.10
CA GLU A 335 -18.98 2.97 -25.03
C GLU A 335 -20.35 2.35 -24.73
N LEU A 336 -20.69 2.14 -23.45
CA LEU A 336 -21.96 1.56 -23.01
C LEU A 336 -23.14 2.53 -23.19
N PHE A 337 -22.92 3.83 -23.07
CA PHE A 337 -23.95 4.86 -23.11
C PHE A 337 -23.60 5.99 -24.11
N PRO A 338 -23.57 5.69 -25.42
CA PRO A 338 -23.18 6.70 -26.42
C PRO A 338 -24.01 7.98 -26.33
N GLY A 339 -23.32 9.11 -26.29
CA GLY A 339 -23.93 10.45 -26.26
C GLY A 339 -24.46 10.91 -24.90
N LYS A 340 -24.50 10.07 -23.87
CA LYS A 340 -24.91 10.48 -22.51
C LYS A 340 -23.71 10.98 -21.70
N PRO A 341 -23.80 12.18 -21.10
CA PRO A 341 -22.74 12.68 -20.20
C PRO A 341 -22.76 11.92 -18.87
N ILE A 342 -21.57 11.75 -18.26
CA ILE A 342 -21.42 11.34 -16.87
C ILE A 342 -21.75 12.56 -16.02
N ARG A 343 -22.95 12.61 -15.46
CA ARG A 343 -23.41 13.78 -14.69
C ARG A 343 -23.03 13.71 -13.23
N TYR A 344 -23.03 12.51 -12.65
CA TYR A 344 -22.76 12.29 -11.24
C TYR A 344 -21.75 11.17 -11.03
N VAL A 345 -20.91 11.35 -10.01
CA VAL A 345 -20.10 10.28 -9.43
C VAL A 345 -20.33 10.28 -7.92
N ALA A 346 -20.75 9.15 -7.37
CA ALA A 346 -20.94 8.95 -5.94
C ALA A 346 -19.79 8.11 -5.38
N MET A 347 -19.43 8.33 -4.12
CA MET A 347 -18.49 7.47 -3.40
C MET A 347 -19.22 6.73 -2.28
N THR A 348 -18.82 5.49 -2.00
CA THR A 348 -19.37 4.75 -0.85
C THR A 348 -18.78 5.23 0.47
N HIS A 349 -17.48 5.49 0.53
CA HIS A 349 -16.79 6.05 1.68
C HIS A 349 -15.45 6.71 1.27
N HIS A 350 -14.69 7.23 2.22
CA HIS A 350 -13.54 8.11 1.97
C HIS A 350 -12.21 7.37 1.80
N HIS A 351 -12.16 6.04 1.79
CA HIS A 351 -10.90 5.33 1.67
C HIS A 351 -10.23 5.54 0.31
N GLY A 352 -8.90 5.47 0.30
CA GLY A 352 -8.08 5.88 -0.83
C GLY A 352 -8.36 5.10 -2.11
N ASP A 353 -8.59 3.81 -1.99
CA ASP A 353 -8.91 2.92 -3.12
C ASP A 353 -10.33 3.12 -3.69
N HIS A 354 -11.22 3.83 -2.98
CA HIS A 354 -12.57 4.19 -3.43
C HIS A 354 -12.64 5.58 -4.06
N ILE A 355 -11.76 6.48 -3.67
CA ILE A 355 -11.79 7.87 -4.14
C ILE A 355 -10.64 8.24 -5.06
N GLY A 356 -9.61 7.39 -5.20
CA GLY A 356 -8.36 7.71 -5.91
C GLY A 356 -8.54 8.13 -7.36
N GLY A 357 -9.57 7.64 -8.04
CA GLY A 357 -9.93 8.03 -9.39
C GLY A 357 -10.86 9.25 -9.49
N MET A 358 -11.29 9.83 -8.36
CA MET A 358 -12.26 10.93 -8.34
C MET A 358 -11.79 12.15 -9.14
N ARG A 359 -10.49 12.39 -9.20
CA ARG A 359 -9.88 13.48 -9.98
C ARG A 359 -10.23 13.40 -11.47
N SER A 360 -10.25 12.21 -12.06
CA SER A 360 -10.65 12.01 -13.46
C SER A 360 -12.13 12.33 -13.69
N PHE A 361 -13.02 11.95 -12.78
CA PHE A 361 -14.44 12.30 -12.86
C PHE A 361 -14.69 13.80 -12.67
N ILE A 362 -13.95 14.49 -11.79
CA ILE A 362 -13.99 15.94 -11.64
C ILE A 362 -13.54 16.61 -12.95
N ALA A 363 -12.45 16.13 -13.57
CA ALA A 363 -11.97 16.64 -14.86
C ALA A 363 -12.99 16.37 -15.99
N GLU A 364 -13.73 15.27 -15.96
CA GLU A 364 -14.84 14.97 -16.88
C GLU A 364 -16.03 15.92 -16.69
N GLY A 365 -16.16 16.55 -15.53
CA GLY A 365 -17.23 17.50 -15.21
C GLY A 365 -18.38 16.90 -14.41
N ALA A 366 -18.18 15.72 -13.86
CA ALA A 366 -19.16 15.08 -12.99
C ALA A 366 -19.30 15.84 -11.67
N THR A 367 -20.54 15.93 -11.16
CA THR A 367 -20.83 16.40 -9.80
C THR A 367 -20.61 15.25 -8.82
N VAL A 368 -19.82 15.50 -7.78
CA VAL A 368 -19.52 14.50 -6.75
C VAL A 368 -20.66 14.42 -5.75
N ILE A 369 -21.23 13.23 -5.56
CA ILE A 369 -22.23 12.97 -4.54
C ILE A 369 -21.55 12.32 -3.34
N THR A 370 -21.62 12.98 -2.17
CA THR A 370 -20.96 12.52 -0.94
C THR A 370 -21.68 13.06 0.30
N THR A 371 -21.19 12.70 1.49
CA THR A 371 -21.65 13.25 2.76
C THR A 371 -20.89 14.54 3.09
N ALA A 372 -21.43 15.35 4.00
CA ALA A 372 -20.76 16.56 4.46
C ALA A 372 -19.42 16.25 5.15
N ALA A 373 -19.31 15.13 5.85
CA ALA A 373 -18.09 14.73 6.55
C ALA A 373 -16.97 14.28 5.59
N ASN A 374 -17.31 13.67 4.46
CA ASN A 374 -16.34 13.18 3.48
C ASN A 374 -15.93 14.26 2.44
N ARG A 375 -16.70 15.35 2.31
CA ARG A 375 -16.40 16.41 1.34
C ARG A 375 -14.99 16.98 1.47
N PRO A 376 -14.45 17.30 2.67
CA PRO A 376 -13.14 17.92 2.80
C PRO A 376 -11.99 17.08 2.21
N VAL A 377 -12.03 15.76 2.35
CA VAL A 377 -10.97 14.88 1.79
C VAL A 377 -10.97 14.89 0.26
N ILE A 378 -12.16 15.04 -0.37
CA ILE A 378 -12.26 15.18 -1.83
C ILE A 378 -11.73 16.54 -2.29
N GLU A 379 -12.01 17.61 -1.52
CA GLU A 379 -11.48 18.95 -1.82
C GLU A 379 -9.95 18.98 -1.73
N GLU A 380 -9.38 18.36 -0.71
CA GLU A 380 -7.92 18.22 -0.53
C GLU A 380 -7.30 17.45 -1.69
N MET A 381 -7.83 16.25 -1.98
CA MET A 381 -7.37 15.43 -3.09
C MET A 381 -7.46 16.16 -4.44
N ALA A 382 -8.55 16.88 -4.69
CA ALA A 382 -8.73 17.64 -5.95
C ALA A 382 -7.73 18.81 -6.08
N ALA A 383 -7.25 19.36 -4.96
CA ALA A 383 -6.26 20.44 -4.92
C ALA A 383 -4.81 19.92 -5.07
N ALA A 384 -4.56 18.62 -4.87
CA ALA A 384 -3.23 18.02 -4.96
C ALA A 384 -2.66 18.17 -6.39
N LYS A 385 -1.34 18.35 -6.48
CA LYS A 385 -0.62 18.45 -7.75
C LYS A 385 -0.17 17.04 -8.19
N GLN A 386 -0.72 16.56 -9.29
CA GLN A 386 -0.40 15.25 -9.86
C GLN A 386 -0.18 15.37 -11.37
N ASN A 387 0.44 14.35 -11.96
CA ASN A 387 0.59 14.29 -13.41
C ASN A 387 -0.64 13.65 -14.08
N ASP A 388 -1.81 14.27 -13.90
CA ASP A 388 -3.08 13.78 -14.41
C ASP A 388 -3.88 14.83 -15.19
N ARG A 389 -5.05 14.45 -15.68
CA ARG A 389 -5.94 15.31 -16.46
C ARG A 389 -6.41 16.54 -15.66
N LEU A 390 -6.77 16.37 -14.37
CA LEU A 390 -7.28 17.48 -13.55
C LEU A 390 -6.19 18.55 -13.31
N SER A 391 -4.91 18.14 -13.18
CA SER A 391 -3.80 19.08 -13.06
C SER A 391 -3.52 19.82 -14.36
N ARG A 392 -3.72 19.19 -15.53
CA ARG A 392 -3.56 19.83 -16.85
C ARG A 392 -4.76 20.72 -17.23
N GLU A 393 -5.95 20.34 -16.83
CA GLU A 393 -7.22 21.02 -17.11
C GLU A 393 -7.95 21.31 -15.78
N PRO A 394 -7.51 22.30 -14.99
CA PRO A 394 -8.04 22.52 -13.64
C PRO A 394 -9.53 22.81 -13.63
N ARG A 395 -10.26 22.08 -12.81
CA ARG A 395 -11.68 22.25 -12.57
C ARG A 395 -11.98 22.14 -11.07
N LYS A 396 -12.81 23.04 -10.56
CA LYS A 396 -13.28 22.95 -9.17
C LYS A 396 -14.32 21.85 -9.04
N PRO A 397 -14.22 20.98 -8.02
CA PRO A 397 -15.23 19.96 -7.77
C PRO A 397 -16.59 20.62 -7.46
N GLN A 398 -17.64 20.07 -8.04
CA GLN A 398 -19.02 20.42 -7.70
C GLN A 398 -19.57 19.33 -6.79
N PHE A 399 -20.35 19.69 -5.78
CA PHE A 399 -20.87 18.74 -4.81
C PHE A 399 -22.39 18.74 -4.75
N LEU A 400 -22.94 17.53 -4.59
CA LEU A 400 -24.32 17.30 -4.21
C LEU A 400 -24.31 16.43 -2.95
N LEU A 401 -24.66 17.02 -1.82
CA LEU A 401 -24.59 16.33 -0.53
C LEU A 401 -25.82 15.45 -0.29
N LEU A 402 -25.64 14.34 0.45
CA LEU A 402 -26.76 13.56 0.96
C LEU A 402 -27.50 14.39 2.03
N GLU A 403 -28.79 14.62 1.80
CA GLU A 403 -29.67 15.28 2.76
C GLU A 403 -30.35 14.26 3.65
N ASN A 404 -30.28 14.44 4.97
CA ASN A 404 -30.81 13.48 5.96
C ASN A 404 -30.32 12.04 5.68
N GLY A 405 -29.06 11.89 5.24
CA GLY A 405 -28.47 10.59 4.95
C GLY A 405 -28.94 9.91 3.66
N ARG A 406 -29.67 10.62 2.79
CA ARG A 406 -30.18 10.05 1.54
C ARG A 406 -30.10 11.03 0.38
N ARG A 407 -29.84 10.50 -0.83
CA ARG A 407 -30.02 11.22 -2.09
C ARG A 407 -30.73 10.30 -3.08
N VAL A 408 -31.75 10.80 -3.72
CA VAL A 408 -32.47 10.07 -4.78
C VAL A 408 -32.17 10.73 -6.12
N LEU A 409 -31.76 9.93 -7.10
CA LEU A 409 -31.72 10.28 -8.51
C LEU A 409 -32.83 9.50 -9.18
N GLU A 410 -33.73 10.20 -9.87
CA GLU A 410 -34.92 9.59 -10.46
C GLU A 410 -35.30 10.31 -11.73
N ASP A 411 -35.76 9.53 -12.73
CA ASP A 411 -36.44 10.03 -13.93
C ASP A 411 -37.54 9.03 -14.35
N ALA A 412 -38.08 9.19 -15.55
CA ALA A 412 -39.11 8.28 -16.04
C ALA A 412 -38.63 6.86 -16.28
N THR A 413 -37.32 6.60 -16.35
CA THR A 413 -36.73 5.30 -16.67
C THR A 413 -36.36 4.50 -15.43
N ARG A 414 -35.88 5.17 -14.36
CA ARG A 414 -35.42 4.47 -13.14
C ARG A 414 -35.21 5.37 -11.94
N LYS A 415 -35.01 4.70 -10.82
CA LYS A 415 -34.71 5.31 -9.54
C LYS A 415 -33.44 4.69 -8.94
N LEU A 416 -32.49 5.54 -8.52
CA LEU A 416 -31.30 5.18 -7.76
C LEU A 416 -31.33 5.93 -6.43
N GLU A 417 -31.25 5.21 -5.33
CA GLU A 417 -31.18 5.79 -3.98
C GLU A 417 -29.78 5.58 -3.41
N LEU A 418 -29.10 6.68 -3.08
CA LEU A 418 -27.85 6.66 -2.32
C LEU A 418 -28.21 6.86 -0.85
N ILE A 419 -27.86 5.86 -0.01
CA ILE A 419 -28.27 5.80 1.39
C ILE A 419 -27.03 5.72 2.26
N ASN A 420 -26.81 6.73 3.10
CA ASN A 420 -25.82 6.63 4.18
C ASN A 420 -26.40 5.72 5.26
N ILE A 421 -25.79 4.54 5.42
CA ILE A 421 -26.25 3.55 6.41
C ILE A 421 -25.78 3.88 7.83
N GLY A 422 -25.10 5.02 7.99
CA GLY A 422 -24.59 5.51 9.30
C GLY A 422 -23.32 4.77 9.72
N PRO A 423 -22.93 4.89 10.99
CA PRO A 423 -21.68 4.33 11.46
C PRO A 423 -21.62 2.82 11.24
N ASN A 424 -20.52 2.42 10.59
CA ASN A 424 -20.14 1.04 10.40
C ASN A 424 -18.73 0.85 10.97
N PRO A 425 -18.33 -0.34 11.48
CA PRO A 425 -16.97 -0.58 11.95
C PRO A 425 -15.88 -0.25 10.93
N HIS A 426 -16.20 -0.27 9.61
CA HIS A 426 -15.27 0.08 8.54
C HIS A 426 -15.13 1.58 8.34
N ALA A 427 -16.25 2.29 8.19
CA ALA A 427 -16.25 3.74 8.04
C ALA A 427 -17.49 4.36 8.71
N ARG A 428 -17.33 5.52 9.36
CA ARG A 428 -18.43 6.21 10.04
C ARG A 428 -19.50 6.69 9.05
N GLU A 429 -19.08 7.11 7.87
CA GLU A 429 -19.93 7.51 6.76
C GLU A 429 -19.83 6.47 5.65
N MET A 430 -20.85 5.60 5.57
CA MET A 430 -20.90 4.51 4.61
C MET A 430 -22.15 4.63 3.76
N VAL A 431 -21.98 4.84 2.46
CA VAL A 431 -23.08 4.99 1.49
C VAL A 431 -23.23 3.71 0.69
N ILE A 432 -24.45 3.23 0.55
CA ILE A 432 -24.83 2.19 -0.37
C ILE A 432 -25.69 2.76 -1.49
N ALA A 433 -25.65 2.15 -2.68
CA ALA A 433 -26.55 2.47 -3.77
C ALA A 433 -27.63 1.39 -3.86
N TRP A 434 -28.89 1.78 -3.86
CA TRP A 434 -30.06 0.92 -3.95
C TRP A 434 -30.85 1.21 -5.23
N LEU A 435 -31.08 0.17 -6.03
CA LEU A 435 -31.92 0.21 -7.24
C LEU A 435 -33.19 -0.63 -6.95
N PRO A 436 -34.30 0.02 -6.55
CA PRO A 436 -35.49 -0.69 -6.05
C PRO A 436 -36.16 -1.59 -7.09
N ALA A 437 -36.26 -1.14 -8.35
CA ALA A 437 -36.89 -1.92 -9.41
C ALA A 437 -36.05 -3.14 -9.81
N GLU A 438 -34.73 -2.97 -9.85
CA GLU A 438 -33.76 -4.00 -10.20
C GLU A 438 -33.40 -4.92 -9.02
N LYS A 439 -33.80 -4.53 -7.79
CA LYS A 439 -33.49 -5.22 -6.52
C LYS A 439 -31.98 -5.45 -6.31
N VAL A 440 -31.19 -4.46 -6.68
CA VAL A 440 -29.74 -4.49 -6.58
C VAL A 440 -29.26 -3.51 -5.51
N VAL A 441 -28.41 -3.97 -4.60
CA VAL A 441 -27.58 -3.13 -3.74
C VAL A 441 -26.16 -3.15 -4.28
N PHE A 442 -25.55 -1.96 -4.44
CA PHE A 442 -24.11 -1.82 -4.63
C PHE A 442 -23.51 -1.20 -3.38
N GLN A 443 -22.38 -1.74 -2.90
CA GLN A 443 -21.76 -1.35 -1.64
C GLN A 443 -20.22 -1.30 -1.76
N GLY A 444 -19.57 -0.63 -0.80
CA GLY A 444 -18.12 -0.57 -0.66
C GLY A 444 -17.55 -1.83 0.01
N ASP A 445 -16.89 -1.65 1.15
CA ASP A 445 -16.11 -2.67 1.87
C ASP A 445 -16.92 -3.36 2.98
N LEU A 446 -18.13 -3.81 2.63
CA LEU A 446 -19.03 -4.41 3.61
C LEU A 446 -19.17 -5.93 3.46
N PHE A 447 -19.03 -6.44 2.24
CA PHE A 447 -19.12 -7.86 1.92
C PHE A 447 -18.44 -8.16 0.59
N PHE A 448 -17.62 -9.21 0.55
CA PHE A 448 -16.87 -9.61 -0.62
C PHE A 448 -17.15 -11.05 -1.02
N VAL A 449 -17.31 -11.30 -2.30
CA VAL A 449 -17.23 -12.64 -2.91
C VAL A 449 -15.81 -12.79 -3.48
N PRO A 450 -15.01 -13.76 -3.00
CA PRO A 450 -13.65 -13.95 -3.48
C PRO A 450 -13.60 -14.28 -4.98
N ASN A 451 -12.65 -13.67 -5.72
CA ASN A 451 -12.44 -13.92 -7.16
C ASN A 451 -11.78 -15.28 -7.46
N ASN A 452 -11.51 -16.10 -6.46
CA ASN A 452 -10.80 -17.38 -6.59
C ASN A 452 -11.62 -18.58 -6.12
N ASP A 453 -12.93 -18.45 -6.06
CA ASP A 453 -13.86 -19.49 -5.56
C ASP A 453 -13.57 -19.94 -4.12
N ALA A 454 -12.84 -19.14 -3.33
CA ALA A 454 -12.58 -19.46 -1.93
C ALA A 454 -13.89 -19.52 -1.13
N PRO A 455 -14.01 -20.43 -0.16
CA PRO A 455 -15.15 -20.44 0.73
C PRO A 455 -15.20 -19.16 1.57
N PHE A 456 -16.41 -18.72 1.92
CA PHE A 456 -16.54 -17.63 2.88
C PHE A 456 -15.97 -18.03 4.24
N GLY A 457 -15.08 -17.19 4.76
CA GLY A 457 -14.61 -17.30 6.14
C GLY A 457 -15.66 -16.81 7.14
N PRO A 458 -15.33 -16.78 8.44
CA PRO A 458 -16.18 -16.13 9.43
C PRO A 458 -16.49 -14.68 9.03
N PRO A 459 -17.74 -14.21 9.18
CA PRO A 459 -18.12 -12.88 8.75
C PRO A 459 -17.30 -11.81 9.47
N GLN A 460 -16.94 -10.76 8.73
CA GLN A 460 -16.22 -9.61 9.25
C GLN A 460 -17.16 -8.70 10.04
N PRO A 461 -16.68 -7.91 11.02
CA PRO A 461 -17.50 -6.96 11.77
C PRO A 461 -18.29 -5.98 10.89
N SER A 462 -17.68 -5.52 9.77
CA SER A 462 -18.34 -4.68 8.78
C SER A 462 -19.52 -5.40 8.11
N THR A 463 -19.36 -6.69 7.76
CA THR A 463 -20.38 -7.51 7.13
C THR A 463 -21.57 -7.77 8.07
N VAL A 464 -21.30 -8.07 9.35
CA VAL A 464 -22.34 -8.26 10.38
C VAL A 464 -23.18 -6.98 10.54
N SER A 465 -22.51 -5.84 10.66
CA SER A 465 -23.16 -4.52 10.73
C SER A 465 -24.03 -4.24 9.51
N PHE A 466 -23.52 -4.55 8.31
CA PHE A 466 -24.25 -4.38 7.06
C PHE A 466 -25.50 -5.24 6.97
N ALA A 467 -25.40 -6.52 7.31
CA ALA A 467 -26.53 -7.43 7.33
C ALA A 467 -27.68 -6.93 8.24
N LYS A 468 -27.31 -6.44 9.44
CA LYS A 468 -28.26 -5.82 10.36
C LYS A 468 -28.92 -4.59 9.71
N LYS A 469 -28.13 -3.73 9.08
CA LYS A 469 -28.63 -2.48 8.49
C LYS A 469 -29.56 -2.73 7.30
N LEU A 470 -29.29 -3.72 6.45
CA LEU A 470 -30.20 -4.09 5.36
C LEU A 470 -31.58 -4.52 5.88
N ARG A 471 -31.61 -5.27 7.00
CA ARG A 471 -32.88 -5.67 7.68
C ARG A 471 -33.63 -4.43 8.24
N GLU A 472 -32.92 -3.53 8.91
CA GLU A 472 -33.50 -2.30 9.46
C GLU A 472 -34.11 -1.38 8.38
N LEU A 473 -33.45 -1.30 7.23
CA LEU A 473 -33.92 -0.51 6.10
C LEU A 473 -35.04 -1.19 5.29
N GLY A 474 -35.31 -2.48 5.54
CA GLY A 474 -36.32 -3.25 4.82
C GLY A 474 -36.03 -3.42 3.33
N LEU A 475 -34.73 -3.39 2.92
CA LEU A 475 -34.35 -3.52 1.51
C LEU A 475 -34.51 -4.97 1.05
N THR A 476 -35.28 -5.15 -0.02
CA THR A 476 -35.59 -6.46 -0.63
C THR A 476 -34.62 -6.79 -1.77
N ALA A 477 -33.33 -6.70 -1.51
CA ALA A 477 -32.29 -7.01 -2.50
C ALA A 477 -32.32 -8.48 -2.92
N GLU A 478 -32.10 -8.73 -4.19
CA GLU A 478 -31.86 -10.06 -4.76
C GLU A 478 -30.38 -10.26 -5.10
N ARG A 479 -29.65 -9.16 -5.38
CA ARG A 479 -28.22 -9.14 -5.66
C ARG A 479 -27.50 -8.07 -4.87
N ILE A 480 -26.26 -8.38 -4.48
CA ILE A 480 -25.34 -7.46 -3.82
C ILE A 480 -24.09 -7.39 -4.67
N ALA A 481 -23.92 -6.29 -5.39
CA ALA A 481 -22.70 -5.96 -6.09
C ALA A 481 -21.76 -5.18 -5.16
N ALA A 482 -20.47 -5.28 -5.38
CA ALA A 482 -19.45 -4.71 -4.52
C ALA A 482 -18.35 -4.01 -5.32
N VAL A 483 -17.62 -3.13 -4.63
CA VAL A 483 -16.40 -2.51 -5.18
C VAL A 483 -15.31 -3.55 -5.38
N HIS A 484 -15.23 -4.55 -4.51
CA HIS A 484 -14.27 -5.64 -4.61
C HIS A 484 -14.97 -6.99 -4.76
N GLY A 485 -14.38 -7.87 -5.60
CA GLY A 485 -14.89 -9.22 -5.81
C GLY A 485 -16.07 -9.29 -6.78
N GLU A 486 -16.73 -10.43 -6.76
CA GLU A 486 -17.85 -10.76 -7.66
C GLU A 486 -19.19 -10.26 -7.07
N THR A 487 -20.21 -10.16 -7.95
CA THR A 487 -21.60 -9.91 -7.51
C THR A 487 -22.16 -11.15 -6.81
N ALA A 488 -22.71 -10.98 -5.61
CA ALA A 488 -23.35 -12.03 -4.84
C ALA A 488 -24.87 -12.11 -5.08
N THR A 489 -25.42 -13.31 -4.97
CA THR A 489 -26.85 -13.47 -4.71
C THR A 489 -27.17 -13.19 -3.24
N ILE A 490 -28.43 -12.87 -2.93
CA ILE A 490 -28.84 -12.66 -1.54
C ILE A 490 -28.74 -13.95 -0.71
N GLU A 491 -28.85 -15.13 -1.36
CA GLU A 491 -28.68 -16.43 -0.71
C GLU A 491 -27.22 -16.65 -0.29
N GLN A 492 -26.26 -16.30 -1.13
CA GLN A 492 -24.83 -16.35 -0.79
C GLN A 492 -24.53 -15.42 0.41
N PHE A 493 -25.04 -14.18 0.36
CA PHE A 493 -24.88 -13.23 1.46
C PHE A 493 -25.48 -13.74 2.78
N ARG A 494 -26.72 -14.29 2.74
CA ARG A 494 -27.36 -14.88 3.92
C ARG A 494 -26.58 -16.06 4.45
N GLY A 495 -26.08 -16.94 3.56
CA GLY A 495 -25.23 -18.07 3.94
C GLY A 495 -23.95 -17.63 4.63
N ALA A 496 -23.27 -16.60 4.09
CA ALA A 496 -22.05 -16.05 4.66
C ALA A 496 -22.27 -15.33 6.02
N THR A 497 -23.48 -14.89 6.32
CA THR A 497 -23.82 -14.15 7.56
C THR A 497 -24.64 -14.98 8.57
N ALA A 498 -24.99 -16.22 8.26
CA ALA A 498 -25.85 -17.07 9.08
C ALA A 498 -25.29 -17.37 10.50
N THR A 499 -23.98 -17.24 10.70
CA THR A 499 -23.32 -17.46 12.01
C THR A 499 -23.18 -16.18 12.83
N ALA A 500 -23.72 -15.06 12.34
CA ALA A 500 -23.58 -13.74 12.95
C ALA A 500 -24.79 -13.31 13.80
N ASP A 501 -25.83 -14.16 13.92
CA ASP A 501 -27.06 -13.92 14.72
C ASP A 501 -26.95 -14.46 16.15
#